data_3760adc7f3795b075dd560382692c06e
#
_entry.id   3760adc7f3795b075dd560382692c06e
#
_cell.length_a   1.000
_cell.length_b   1.000
_cell.length_c   1.000
_cell.angle_alpha   90.00
_cell.angle_beta   90.00
_cell.angle_gamma   90.00
#
_symmetry.space_group_name_H-M   'P 1'
#
loop_
_entity.id
_entity.type
_entity.pdbx_description
1 polymer ?
#
loop_
_entity_poly.entity_id
_entity_poly.type
_entity_poly.pdbx_seq_one_letter_code
_entity_poly.pdbx_strand_id
1 'polypeptide(L)'
;TEKMVEVSLSLQPKSKMLLGTEAKEFDHKEGETLIKTTKGTFSAKNLVFCGGLQADRLAKKDGVKIKEKVVGFRGDYYELTEQAKHKVKNLIYPVPNPDFPFLGVHFTRMTNGEVECGPNAVFTFKREGYGKTDFSFRDTVSALSYGGTWKLFLKNMSFGINEYRRAFSKKLFLKTLQGLIPSLTMEDIKPGRAGVRALLLGTDGDTRDDFRIEYGVNSIHVLNAPSPAATASLAIGNEIKEMATKHFDLK
;
A
#
# COMPACT_ATOMS: atom_id res chain seq x y z
N THR A 1 15.69 0.94 1.92
CA THR A 1 15.21 2.25 1.40
C THR A 1 16.26 3.32 1.61
N GLU A 2 16.77 3.55 2.83
CA GLU A 2 17.78 4.58 3.14
C GLU A 2 19.02 4.44 2.26
N LYS A 3 19.58 3.23 2.13
CA LYS A 3 20.73 2.99 1.27
C LYS A 3 20.51 3.31 -0.20
N MET A 4 19.30 3.07 -0.72
CA MET A 4 18.95 3.46 -2.10
C MET A 4 18.97 4.98 -2.28
N VAL A 5 18.46 5.72 -1.30
CA VAL A 5 18.50 7.19 -1.32
C VAL A 5 19.94 7.69 -1.26
N GLU A 6 20.75 7.17 -0.36
CA GLU A 6 22.18 7.50 -0.24
C GLU A 6 22.91 7.29 -1.57
N VAL A 7 22.72 6.12 -2.19
CA VAL A 7 23.33 5.82 -3.50
C VAL A 7 22.82 6.78 -4.58
N SER A 8 21.51 7.04 -4.64
CA SER A 8 20.94 7.97 -5.63
C SER A 8 21.52 9.38 -5.51
N LEU A 9 21.65 9.89 -4.28
CA LEU A 9 22.24 11.21 -4.03
C LEU A 9 23.75 11.25 -4.34
N SER A 10 24.47 10.15 -4.12
CA SER A 10 25.88 10.06 -4.48
C SER A 10 26.14 10.03 -5.99
N LEU A 11 25.25 9.35 -6.74
CA LEU A 11 25.31 9.29 -8.21
C LEU A 11 24.89 10.60 -8.87
N GLN A 12 24.02 11.34 -8.24
CA GLN A 12 23.49 12.64 -8.72
C GLN A 12 23.58 13.71 -7.62
N PRO A 13 24.75 14.33 -7.41
CA PRO A 13 24.97 15.27 -6.28
C PRO A 13 24.07 16.50 -6.30
N LYS A 14 23.48 16.83 -7.46
CA LYS A 14 22.52 17.95 -7.58
C LYS A 14 21.08 17.55 -7.16
N SER A 15 20.82 16.25 -7.00
CA SER A 15 19.52 15.75 -6.53
C SER A 15 19.27 16.12 -5.08
N LYS A 16 18.00 16.29 -4.72
CA LYS A 16 17.59 16.61 -3.34
C LYS A 16 16.48 15.67 -2.91
N MET A 17 16.53 15.26 -1.65
CA MET A 17 15.44 14.57 -0.97
C MET A 17 14.79 15.52 0.03
N LEU A 18 13.50 15.75 -0.10
CA LEU A 18 12.73 16.68 0.73
C LEU A 18 11.76 15.90 1.61
N LEU A 19 12.20 15.52 2.80
CA LEU A 19 11.36 14.84 3.78
C LEU A 19 10.40 15.82 4.47
N GLY A 20 9.25 15.31 4.92
CA GLY A 20 8.21 16.11 5.57
C GLY A 20 7.66 17.22 4.68
N THR A 21 7.65 16.98 3.34
CA THR A 21 7.18 17.94 2.34
C THR A 21 5.99 17.34 1.61
N GLU A 22 4.81 17.95 1.76
CA GLU A 22 3.59 17.51 1.10
C GLU A 22 3.30 18.39 -0.12
N ALA A 23 3.10 17.78 -1.28
CA ALA A 23 2.63 18.46 -2.48
C ALA A 23 1.12 18.77 -2.38
N LYS A 24 0.76 20.04 -2.53
CA LYS A 24 -0.61 20.55 -2.36
C LYS A 24 -1.32 20.77 -3.68
N GLU A 25 -0.66 21.46 -4.62
CA GLU A 25 -1.22 21.87 -5.91
C GLU A 25 -0.17 21.74 -7.00
N PHE A 26 -0.65 21.55 -8.22
CA PHE A 26 0.16 21.49 -9.45
C PHE A 26 -0.41 22.51 -10.43
N ASP A 27 0.43 23.45 -10.89
CA ASP A 27 0.07 24.49 -11.86
C ASP A 27 0.94 24.31 -13.10
N HIS A 28 0.33 23.76 -14.14
CA HIS A 28 1.00 23.48 -15.41
C HIS A 28 1.18 24.79 -16.21
N LYS A 29 2.43 25.09 -16.54
CA LYS A 29 2.84 26.19 -17.42
C LYS A 29 3.46 25.63 -18.69
N GLU A 30 3.72 26.49 -19.64
CA GLU A 30 4.47 26.10 -20.84
C GLU A 30 5.90 25.68 -20.44
N GLY A 31 6.22 24.40 -20.70
CA GLY A 31 7.54 23.82 -20.43
C GLY A 31 7.87 23.45 -18.99
N GLU A 32 7.02 23.76 -18.01
CA GLU A 32 7.24 23.39 -16.60
C GLU A 32 5.94 23.25 -15.81
N THR A 33 6.04 22.61 -14.65
CA THR A 33 4.95 22.54 -13.67
C THR A 33 5.42 23.14 -12.36
N LEU A 34 4.66 24.08 -11.79
CA LEU A 34 4.90 24.62 -10.48
C LEU A 34 4.20 23.75 -9.43
N ILE A 35 4.97 23.24 -8.48
CA ILE A 35 4.51 22.35 -7.41
C ILE A 35 4.47 23.16 -6.12
N LYS A 36 3.28 23.54 -5.65
CA LYS A 36 3.11 24.14 -4.32
C LYS A 36 3.17 23.07 -3.25
N THR A 37 4.02 23.25 -2.27
CA THR A 37 4.22 22.31 -1.18
C THR A 37 4.11 22.99 0.18
N THR A 38 4.13 22.18 1.24
CA THR A 38 4.19 22.69 2.63
C THR A 38 5.48 23.45 2.96
N LYS A 39 6.53 23.34 2.13
CA LYS A 39 7.85 23.97 2.33
C LYS A 39 8.25 24.94 1.21
N GLY A 40 7.29 25.43 0.44
CA GLY A 40 7.53 26.37 -0.66
C GLY A 40 7.10 25.81 -2.02
N THR A 41 7.43 26.57 -3.06
CA THR A 41 7.09 26.21 -4.45
C THR A 41 8.34 25.72 -5.16
N PHE A 42 8.20 24.63 -5.89
CA PHE A 42 9.24 24.03 -6.73
C PHE A 42 8.78 24.05 -8.17
N SER A 43 9.72 24.07 -9.11
CA SER A 43 9.47 23.91 -10.53
C SER A 43 10.10 22.64 -11.04
N ALA A 44 9.39 21.92 -11.91
CA ALA A 44 9.89 20.75 -12.60
C ALA A 44 9.34 20.68 -14.04
N LYS A 45 10.17 20.23 -14.97
CA LYS A 45 9.71 19.97 -16.35
C LYS A 45 8.81 18.76 -16.43
N ASN A 46 9.18 17.69 -15.71
CA ASN A 46 8.49 16.41 -15.73
C ASN A 46 8.26 15.91 -14.31
N LEU A 47 7.14 15.21 -14.08
CA LEU A 47 6.75 14.69 -12.79
C LEU A 47 6.49 13.17 -12.86
N VAL A 48 6.97 12.44 -11.87
CA VAL A 48 6.60 11.04 -11.68
C VAL A 48 5.98 10.89 -10.29
N PHE A 49 4.74 10.46 -10.26
CA PHE A 49 3.97 10.29 -9.02
C PHE A 49 3.91 8.82 -8.61
N CYS A 50 4.55 8.51 -7.47
CA CYS A 50 4.52 7.20 -6.83
C CYS A 50 3.85 7.31 -5.45
N GLY A 51 2.61 7.78 -5.42
CA GLY A 51 1.92 8.25 -4.21
C GLY A 51 1.28 7.14 -3.36
N GLY A 52 1.34 5.87 -3.75
CA GLY A 52 0.78 4.75 -2.98
C GLY A 52 -0.67 5.00 -2.55
N LEU A 53 -0.93 5.06 -1.24
CA LEU A 53 -2.26 5.35 -0.68
C LEU A 53 -2.88 6.69 -1.15
N GLN A 54 -2.08 7.62 -1.66
CA GLN A 54 -2.55 8.92 -2.15
C GLN A 54 -2.58 9.02 -3.68
N ALA A 55 -2.27 7.95 -4.41
CA ALA A 55 -2.06 7.97 -5.86
C ALA A 55 -3.26 8.54 -6.65
N ASP A 56 -4.48 8.08 -6.35
CA ASP A 56 -5.70 8.58 -7.00
C ASP A 56 -5.99 10.06 -6.72
N ARG A 57 -5.62 10.54 -5.53
CA ARG A 57 -5.78 11.95 -5.15
C ARG A 57 -4.78 12.84 -5.85
N LEU A 58 -3.53 12.39 -5.98
CA LEU A 58 -2.49 13.10 -6.70
C LEU A 58 -2.83 13.20 -8.19
N ALA A 59 -3.26 12.11 -8.81
CA ALA A 59 -3.68 12.10 -10.20
C ALA A 59 -4.82 13.10 -10.47
N LYS A 60 -5.84 13.12 -9.60
CA LYS A 60 -6.95 14.09 -9.72
C LYS A 60 -6.51 15.53 -9.50
N LYS A 61 -5.59 15.80 -8.58
CA LYS A 61 -5.03 17.13 -8.36
C LYS A 61 -4.21 17.61 -9.57
N ASP A 62 -3.55 16.69 -10.25
CA ASP A 62 -2.77 16.94 -11.45
C ASP A 62 -3.64 17.04 -12.73
N GLY A 63 -4.98 16.92 -12.58
CA GLY A 63 -5.94 17.05 -13.70
C GLY A 63 -6.18 15.74 -14.47
N VAL A 64 -5.58 14.63 -14.06
CA VAL A 64 -5.75 13.34 -14.74
C VAL A 64 -7.11 12.73 -14.38
N LYS A 65 -7.86 12.35 -15.40
CA LYS A 65 -9.20 11.75 -15.24
C LYS A 65 -9.08 10.25 -15.03
N ILE A 66 -9.36 9.80 -13.81
CA ILE A 66 -9.40 8.39 -13.44
C ILE A 66 -10.78 8.01 -12.90
N LYS A 67 -11.22 6.80 -13.19
CA LYS A 67 -12.49 6.24 -12.68
C LYS A 67 -12.29 5.44 -11.40
N GLU A 68 -11.10 4.90 -11.23
CA GLU A 68 -10.69 4.11 -10.08
C GLU A 68 -10.50 4.95 -8.83
N LYS A 69 -10.56 4.30 -7.68
CA LYS A 69 -10.32 4.91 -6.37
C LYS A 69 -9.43 4.01 -5.51
N VAL A 70 -8.47 4.61 -4.82
CA VAL A 70 -7.70 3.90 -3.81
C VAL A 70 -8.53 3.82 -2.52
N VAL A 71 -8.69 2.63 -1.99
CA VAL A 71 -9.27 2.37 -0.66
C VAL A 71 -8.24 1.64 0.21
N GLY A 72 -8.20 1.99 1.50
CA GLY A 72 -7.24 1.42 2.43
C GLY A 72 -7.77 0.13 3.06
N PHE A 73 -6.95 -0.91 3.07
CA PHE A 73 -7.19 -2.14 3.83
C PHE A 73 -6.02 -2.39 4.77
N ARG A 74 -6.30 -2.39 6.08
CA ARG A 74 -5.29 -2.63 7.09
C ARG A 74 -5.09 -4.13 7.30
N GLY A 75 -3.84 -4.53 7.37
CA GLY A 75 -3.40 -5.82 7.84
C GLY A 75 -2.78 -5.69 9.24
N ASP A 76 -3.43 -6.28 10.22
CA ASP A 76 -2.87 -6.41 11.57
C ASP A 76 -1.98 -7.63 11.62
N TYR A 77 -0.81 -7.50 12.23
CA TYR A 77 0.13 -8.58 12.46
C TYR A 77 0.26 -8.87 13.95
N TYR A 78 0.62 -10.11 14.25
CA TYR A 78 1.21 -10.50 15.51
C TYR A 78 2.66 -10.91 15.29
N GLU A 79 3.45 -10.91 16.32
CA GLU A 79 4.81 -11.42 16.34
C GLU A 79 4.89 -12.63 17.28
N LEU A 80 5.74 -13.58 16.93
CA LEU A 80 6.05 -14.66 17.89
C LEU A 80 6.95 -14.13 19.01
N THR A 81 6.68 -14.59 20.23
CA THR A 81 7.57 -14.33 21.37
C THR A 81 8.91 -15.06 21.19
N GLU A 82 9.95 -14.62 21.91
CA GLU A 82 11.29 -15.23 21.82
C GLU A 82 11.25 -16.75 22.00
N GLN A 83 10.42 -17.21 22.97
CA GLN A 83 10.26 -18.64 23.27
C GLN A 83 9.59 -19.41 22.13
N ALA A 84 8.79 -18.74 21.30
CA ALA A 84 8.01 -19.38 20.25
C ALA A 84 8.66 -19.30 18.84
N LYS A 85 9.66 -18.44 18.64
CA LYS A 85 10.34 -18.24 17.34
C LYS A 85 10.91 -19.52 16.74
N HIS A 86 11.29 -20.49 17.56
CA HIS A 86 11.82 -21.77 17.11
C HIS A 86 10.79 -22.62 16.34
N LYS A 87 9.48 -22.35 16.52
CA LYS A 87 8.39 -23.04 15.82
C LYS A 87 8.35 -22.70 14.32
N VAL A 88 8.98 -21.60 13.90
CA VAL A 88 9.02 -21.14 12.50
C VAL A 88 10.47 -21.00 12.07
N LYS A 89 10.95 -21.93 11.25
CA LYS A 89 12.32 -21.93 10.71
C LYS A 89 12.40 -21.15 9.40
N ASN A 90 11.37 -21.30 8.55
CA ASN A 90 11.27 -20.70 7.22
C ASN A 90 9.94 -19.96 7.07
N LEU A 91 9.65 -19.49 5.87
CA LEU A 91 8.35 -18.91 5.53
C LEU A 91 7.28 -20.01 5.50
N ILE A 92 6.10 -19.73 6.06
CA ILE A 92 4.95 -20.65 6.04
C ILE A 92 3.75 -19.92 5.47
N TYR A 93 3.28 -20.35 4.32
CA TYR A 93 2.13 -19.77 3.61
C TYR A 93 1.04 -20.81 3.43
N PRO A 94 -0.24 -20.41 3.53
CA PRO A 94 -1.34 -21.25 3.11
C PRO A 94 -1.35 -21.36 1.58
N VAL A 95 -1.99 -22.38 1.04
CA VAL A 95 -2.33 -22.43 -0.38
C VAL A 95 -3.29 -21.26 -0.67
N PRO A 96 -2.99 -20.40 -1.65
CA PRO A 96 -3.87 -19.28 -1.98
C PRO A 96 -5.26 -19.78 -2.40
N ASN A 97 -6.30 -19.12 -1.88
CA ASN A 97 -7.65 -19.34 -2.37
C ASN A 97 -7.93 -18.32 -3.49
N PRO A 98 -8.17 -18.76 -4.74
CA PRO A 98 -8.39 -17.88 -5.88
C PRO A 98 -9.65 -17.01 -5.75
N ASP A 99 -10.62 -17.40 -4.91
CA ASP A 99 -11.86 -16.66 -4.70
C ASP A 99 -11.66 -15.41 -3.82
N PHE A 100 -10.48 -15.24 -3.19
CA PHE A 100 -10.20 -14.12 -2.30
C PHE A 100 -9.05 -13.25 -2.79
N PRO A 101 -9.20 -11.92 -2.77
CA PRO A 101 -8.18 -10.98 -3.24
C PRO A 101 -6.99 -10.84 -2.27
N PHE A 102 -7.00 -11.57 -1.15
CA PHE A 102 -5.97 -11.49 -0.13
C PHE A 102 -5.38 -12.87 0.18
N LEU A 103 -4.06 -12.89 0.29
CA LEU A 103 -3.37 -14.04 0.85
C LEU A 103 -3.78 -14.20 2.33
N GLY A 104 -4.11 -15.43 2.72
CA GLY A 104 -4.43 -15.75 4.10
C GLY A 104 -3.27 -15.49 5.06
N VAL A 105 -3.53 -15.62 6.37
CA VAL A 105 -2.47 -15.46 7.38
C VAL A 105 -1.30 -16.41 7.09
N HIS A 106 -0.10 -15.90 7.27
CA HIS A 106 1.14 -16.62 7.02
C HIS A 106 2.20 -16.22 8.05
N PHE A 107 3.30 -16.95 8.09
CA PHE A 107 4.44 -16.62 8.95
C PHE A 107 5.61 -16.19 8.09
N THR A 108 6.21 -15.06 8.47
CA THR A 108 7.38 -14.50 7.80
C THR A 108 8.51 -14.35 8.81
N ARG A 109 9.60 -15.06 8.57
CA ARG A 109 10.84 -14.84 9.31
C ARG A 109 11.55 -13.64 8.73
N MET A 110 11.74 -12.62 9.56
CA MET A 110 12.37 -11.36 9.17
C MET A 110 13.89 -11.46 9.24
N THR A 111 14.59 -10.57 8.54
CA THR A 111 16.07 -10.51 8.50
C THR A 111 16.72 -10.24 9.85
N ASN A 112 15.98 -9.60 10.76
CA ASN A 112 16.42 -9.37 12.16
C ASN A 112 16.15 -10.54 13.09
N GLY A 113 15.63 -11.67 12.55
CA GLY A 113 15.29 -12.87 13.33
C GLY A 113 13.91 -12.87 13.98
N GLU A 114 13.16 -11.77 13.90
CA GLU A 114 11.76 -11.71 14.30
C GLU A 114 10.89 -12.60 13.40
N VAL A 115 9.76 -13.05 13.92
CA VAL A 115 8.77 -13.80 13.15
C VAL A 115 7.43 -13.10 13.25
N GLU A 116 6.99 -12.53 12.15
CA GLU A 116 5.65 -11.96 12.01
C GLU A 116 4.66 -13.02 11.56
N CYS A 117 3.43 -12.92 12.04
CA CYS A 117 2.31 -13.76 11.65
C CYS A 117 1.06 -12.91 11.39
N GLY A 118 0.47 -13.11 10.24
CA GLY A 118 -0.62 -12.30 9.70
C GLY A 118 -0.48 -12.19 8.18
N PRO A 119 -1.02 -11.13 7.59
CA PRO A 119 -1.99 -10.19 8.16
C PRO A 119 -3.44 -10.66 8.03
N ASN A 120 -4.36 -10.00 8.72
CA ASN A 120 -5.76 -9.96 8.34
C ASN A 120 -5.98 -8.91 7.22
N ALA A 121 -7.24 -8.66 6.84
CA ALA A 121 -7.58 -7.64 5.84
C ALA A 121 -8.88 -6.93 6.24
N VAL A 122 -8.75 -5.79 6.91
CA VAL A 122 -9.88 -4.97 7.34
C VAL A 122 -9.90 -3.61 6.65
N PHE A 123 -11.06 -3.20 6.16
CA PHE A 123 -11.24 -1.85 5.62
C PHE A 123 -10.90 -0.79 6.67
N THR A 124 -10.19 0.27 6.27
CA THR A 124 -9.84 1.37 7.18
C THR A 124 -10.71 2.58 6.96
N PHE A 125 -11.11 3.24 8.05
CA PHE A 125 -11.82 4.51 8.02
C PHE A 125 -10.91 5.75 7.91
N LYS A 126 -9.61 5.51 7.75
CA LYS A 126 -8.58 6.51 7.48
C LYS A 126 -7.57 5.89 6.53
N ARG A 127 -7.17 6.59 5.46
CA ARG A 127 -6.27 6.04 4.44
C ARG A 127 -4.93 5.57 5.01
N GLU A 128 -4.38 6.33 5.91
CA GLU A 128 -3.17 5.99 6.65
C GLU A 128 -3.55 5.64 8.10
N GLY A 129 -4.55 4.77 8.26
CA GLY A 129 -5.08 4.30 9.53
C GLY A 129 -4.38 3.02 9.99
N TYR A 130 -3.26 3.15 10.69
CA TYR A 130 -2.49 2.03 11.22
C TYR A 130 -3.05 1.52 12.56
N GLY A 131 -3.75 2.36 13.33
CA GLY A 131 -4.47 1.97 14.53
C GLY A 131 -5.84 1.35 14.23
N LYS A 132 -6.32 0.47 15.12
CA LYS A 132 -7.62 -0.22 14.95
C LYS A 132 -8.82 0.72 15.00
N THR A 133 -8.67 1.86 15.65
CA THR A 133 -9.72 2.87 15.86
C THR A 133 -9.45 4.17 15.11
N ASP A 134 -8.42 4.19 14.25
CA ASP A 134 -8.10 5.38 13.47
C ASP A 134 -9.27 5.74 12.55
N PHE A 135 -9.68 7.01 12.59
CA PHE A 135 -10.81 7.52 11.84
C PHE A 135 -10.47 8.85 11.17
N SER A 136 -10.98 9.04 9.96
CA SER A 136 -10.96 10.30 9.21
C SER A 136 -12.29 10.46 8.49
N PHE A 137 -13.06 11.48 8.85
CA PHE A 137 -14.34 11.76 8.21
C PHE A 137 -14.19 11.90 6.69
N ARG A 138 -13.21 12.68 6.25
CA ARG A 138 -12.91 12.90 4.82
C ARG A 138 -12.61 11.59 4.08
N ASP A 139 -11.79 10.72 4.66
CA ASP A 139 -11.41 9.46 4.02
C ASP A 139 -12.56 8.47 3.99
N THR A 140 -13.31 8.42 5.09
CA THR A 140 -14.51 7.57 5.22
C THR A 140 -15.57 7.97 4.20
N VAL A 141 -15.95 9.24 4.14
CA VAL A 141 -16.92 9.73 3.15
C VAL A 141 -16.41 9.48 1.74
N SER A 142 -15.15 9.78 1.48
CA SER A 142 -14.54 9.52 0.16
C SER A 142 -14.63 8.05 -0.25
N ALA A 143 -14.35 7.12 0.65
CA ALA A 143 -14.40 5.69 0.35
C ALA A 143 -15.84 5.17 0.20
N LEU A 144 -16.74 5.57 1.10
CA LEU A 144 -18.13 5.08 1.13
C LEU A 144 -19.06 5.76 0.09
N SER A 145 -18.69 6.95 -0.42
CA SER A 145 -19.39 7.56 -1.55
C SER A 145 -19.08 6.92 -2.90
N TYR A 146 -18.12 6.00 -2.94
CA TYR A 146 -17.72 5.31 -4.16
C TYR A 146 -18.49 3.99 -4.33
N GLY A 147 -19.26 3.85 -5.41
CA GLY A 147 -20.10 2.67 -5.65
C GLY A 147 -19.32 1.35 -5.73
N GLY A 148 -18.08 1.38 -6.18
CA GLY A 148 -17.20 0.21 -6.19
C GLY A 148 -16.95 -0.36 -4.80
N THR A 149 -16.83 0.49 -3.76
CA THR A 149 -16.66 0.04 -2.37
C THR A 149 -17.83 -0.81 -1.88
N TRP A 150 -19.06 -0.39 -2.18
CA TRP A 150 -20.25 -1.16 -1.81
C TRP A 150 -20.36 -2.48 -2.57
N LYS A 151 -20.01 -2.49 -3.85
CA LYS A 151 -19.96 -3.73 -4.63
C LYS A 151 -18.94 -4.71 -4.06
N LEU A 152 -17.74 -4.22 -3.70
CA LEU A 152 -16.73 -5.04 -3.03
C LEU A 152 -17.25 -5.61 -1.71
N PHE A 153 -17.90 -4.78 -0.88
CA PHE A 153 -18.44 -5.22 0.41
C PHE A 153 -19.55 -6.27 0.23
N LEU A 154 -20.47 -6.05 -0.69
CA LEU A 154 -21.56 -6.99 -0.94
C LEU A 154 -21.05 -8.35 -1.47
N LYS A 155 -20.07 -8.33 -2.37
CA LYS A 155 -19.43 -9.56 -2.86
C LYS A 155 -18.73 -10.36 -1.75
N ASN A 156 -18.15 -9.68 -0.74
CA ASN A 156 -17.29 -10.28 0.27
C ASN A 156 -17.79 -10.07 1.71
N MET A 157 -19.10 -9.91 1.93
CA MET A 157 -19.66 -9.50 3.21
C MET A 157 -19.30 -10.44 4.37
N SER A 158 -19.48 -11.76 4.17
CA SER A 158 -19.18 -12.75 5.21
C SER A 158 -17.68 -12.77 5.57
N PHE A 159 -16.84 -12.67 4.55
CA PHE A 159 -15.39 -12.57 4.74
C PHE A 159 -15.04 -11.29 5.52
N GLY A 160 -15.53 -10.12 5.11
CA GLY A 160 -15.27 -8.85 5.77
C GLY A 160 -15.67 -8.85 7.25
N ILE A 161 -16.85 -9.37 7.58
CA ILE A 161 -17.30 -9.50 8.98
C ILE A 161 -16.34 -10.40 9.78
N ASN A 162 -15.90 -11.52 9.22
CA ASN A 162 -14.97 -12.41 9.88
C ASN A 162 -13.59 -11.78 10.09
N GLU A 163 -13.11 -10.98 9.13
CA GLU A 163 -11.86 -10.22 9.26
C GLU A 163 -11.94 -9.19 10.41
N TYR A 164 -13.05 -8.45 10.50
CA TYR A 164 -13.27 -7.52 11.63
C TYR A 164 -13.30 -8.25 12.97
N ARG A 165 -14.01 -9.37 13.07
CA ARG A 165 -14.04 -10.18 14.31
C ARG A 165 -12.64 -10.65 14.71
N ARG A 166 -11.82 -11.08 13.75
CA ARG A 166 -10.42 -11.49 13.98
C ARG A 166 -9.53 -10.30 14.38
N ALA A 167 -9.74 -9.12 13.80
CA ALA A 167 -8.98 -7.92 14.15
C ALA A 167 -9.11 -7.53 15.63
N PHE A 168 -10.28 -7.77 16.23
CA PHE A 168 -10.57 -7.43 17.63
C PHE A 168 -10.47 -8.61 18.59
N SER A 169 -10.20 -9.82 18.12
CA SER A 169 -10.09 -11.01 18.95
C SER A 169 -8.79 -11.78 18.71
N LYS A 170 -7.83 -11.61 19.63
CA LYS A 170 -6.57 -12.38 19.63
C LYS A 170 -6.83 -13.89 19.55
N LYS A 171 -7.87 -14.39 20.28
CA LYS A 171 -8.24 -15.80 20.27
C LYS A 171 -8.69 -16.29 18.88
N LEU A 172 -9.52 -15.52 18.17
CA LEU A 172 -9.94 -15.87 16.81
C LEU A 172 -8.78 -15.80 15.83
N PHE A 173 -7.90 -14.82 15.98
CA PHE A 173 -6.70 -14.72 15.16
C PHE A 173 -5.78 -15.93 15.37
N LEU A 174 -5.52 -16.28 16.63
CA LEU A 174 -4.72 -17.46 17.00
C LEU A 174 -5.31 -18.74 16.39
N LYS A 175 -6.63 -18.92 16.44
CA LYS A 175 -7.28 -20.09 15.85
C LYS A 175 -6.98 -20.22 14.34
N THR A 176 -6.87 -19.10 13.64
CA THR A 176 -6.48 -19.10 12.21
C THR A 176 -5.01 -19.51 12.04
N LEU A 177 -4.12 -19.00 12.88
CA LEU A 177 -2.70 -19.38 12.88
C LEU A 177 -2.47 -20.85 13.22
N GLN A 178 -3.30 -21.41 14.10
CA GLN A 178 -3.27 -22.82 14.48
C GLN A 178 -3.63 -23.76 13.31
N GLY A 179 -4.28 -23.26 12.26
CA GLY A 179 -4.46 -24.00 11.01
C GLY A 179 -3.14 -24.34 10.31
N LEU A 180 -2.09 -23.52 10.54
CA LEU A 180 -0.74 -23.73 10.00
C LEU A 180 0.21 -24.35 11.04
N ILE A 181 0.11 -23.92 12.29
CA ILE A 181 0.94 -24.40 13.40
C ILE A 181 0.03 -24.72 14.59
N PRO A 182 -0.48 -25.98 14.70
CA PRO A 182 -1.44 -26.35 15.74
C PRO A 182 -0.94 -26.17 17.18
N SER A 183 0.38 -26.21 17.39
CA SER A 183 0.99 -26.09 18.73
C SER A 183 1.11 -24.65 19.25
N LEU A 184 0.62 -23.65 18.56
CA LEU A 184 0.63 -22.25 19.02
C LEU A 184 -0.36 -22.04 20.15
N THR A 185 0.05 -21.23 21.14
CA THR A 185 -0.77 -20.82 22.28
C THR A 185 -0.93 -19.30 22.34
N MET A 186 -1.75 -18.81 23.26
CA MET A 186 -1.96 -17.37 23.44
C MET A 186 -0.70 -16.63 23.92
N GLU A 187 0.17 -17.33 24.63
CA GLU A 187 1.44 -16.83 25.15
C GLU A 187 2.52 -16.73 24.07
N ASP A 188 2.37 -17.50 22.98
CA ASP A 188 3.32 -17.52 21.86
C ASP A 188 3.27 -16.29 20.97
N ILE A 189 2.18 -15.53 20.99
CA ILE A 189 1.97 -14.37 20.11
C ILE A 189 1.79 -13.09 20.92
N LYS A 190 2.40 -12.01 20.44
CA LYS A 190 2.25 -10.62 20.95
C LYS A 190 1.79 -9.71 19.80
N PRO A 191 1.13 -8.56 20.08
CA PRO A 191 0.77 -7.61 19.03
C PRO A 191 2.01 -7.15 18.25
N GLY A 192 1.91 -7.20 16.93
CA GLY A 192 2.92 -6.69 16.00
C GLY A 192 2.52 -5.36 15.38
N ARG A 193 3.19 -4.99 14.32
CA ARG A 193 2.89 -3.79 13.54
C ARG A 193 1.64 -3.99 12.69
N ALA A 194 1.08 -2.89 12.20
CA ALA A 194 0.05 -2.92 11.16
C ALA A 194 0.57 -2.25 9.89
N GLY A 195 0.10 -2.73 8.75
CA GLY A 195 0.32 -2.10 7.44
C GLY A 195 -1.01 -1.75 6.79
N VAL A 196 -1.03 -0.71 5.96
CA VAL A 196 -2.21 -0.40 5.15
C VAL A 196 -1.90 -0.64 3.68
N ARG A 197 -2.70 -1.50 3.06
CA ARG A 197 -2.63 -1.76 1.62
C ARG A 197 -3.45 -0.74 0.86
N ALA A 198 -2.87 -0.16 -0.17
CA ALA A 198 -3.57 0.66 -1.14
C ALA A 198 -4.22 -0.26 -2.18
N LEU A 199 -5.52 -0.49 -2.07
CA LEU A 199 -6.25 -1.22 -3.11
C LEU A 199 -6.81 -0.24 -4.12
N LEU A 200 -6.41 -0.37 -5.37
CA LEU A 200 -7.02 0.37 -6.47
C LEU A 200 -8.29 -0.36 -6.90
N LEU A 201 -9.43 0.25 -6.64
CA LEU A 201 -10.75 -0.33 -6.83
C LEU A 201 -11.45 0.29 -8.05
N GLY A 202 -11.97 -0.56 -8.92
CA GLY A 202 -12.78 -0.17 -10.07
C GLY A 202 -14.23 0.14 -9.70
N THR A 203 -14.98 0.74 -10.60
CA THR A 203 -16.42 1.01 -10.46
C THR A 203 -17.27 -0.26 -10.44
N ASP A 204 -16.72 -1.37 -10.91
CA ASP A 204 -17.28 -2.73 -10.88
C ASP A 204 -17.16 -3.41 -9.51
N GLY A 205 -16.34 -2.86 -8.61
CA GLY A 205 -16.05 -3.41 -7.30
C GLY A 205 -14.91 -4.42 -7.29
N ASP A 206 -14.23 -4.59 -8.41
CA ASP A 206 -13.06 -5.47 -8.51
C ASP A 206 -11.77 -4.69 -8.27
N THR A 207 -10.81 -5.32 -7.61
CA THR A 207 -9.47 -4.79 -7.41
C THR A 207 -8.69 -4.83 -8.71
N ARG A 208 -7.82 -3.85 -8.90
CA ARG A 208 -6.87 -3.84 -10.00
C ARG A 208 -5.57 -4.45 -9.48
N ASP A 209 -5.32 -5.67 -9.88
CA ASP A 209 -4.21 -6.49 -9.34
C ASP A 209 -2.92 -6.33 -10.16
N ASP A 210 -3.00 -5.66 -11.31
CA ASP A 210 -1.85 -5.37 -12.17
C ASP A 210 -1.44 -3.90 -12.10
N PHE A 211 -0.31 -3.57 -12.73
CA PHE A 211 0.16 -2.21 -12.86
C PHE A 211 -0.90 -1.32 -13.51
N ARG A 212 -1.12 -0.17 -12.89
CA ARG A 212 -2.00 0.85 -13.43
C ARG A 212 -1.26 2.18 -13.47
N ILE A 213 -0.95 2.64 -14.66
CA ILE A 213 -0.20 3.85 -14.92
C ILE A 213 -1.03 4.77 -15.81
N GLU A 214 -1.10 6.04 -15.45
CA GLU A 214 -1.78 7.09 -16.21
C GLU A 214 -0.79 8.20 -16.56
N TYR A 215 -1.05 8.86 -17.67
CA TYR A 215 -0.23 9.93 -18.19
C TYR A 215 -0.98 11.26 -18.13
N GLY A 216 -0.34 12.27 -17.57
CA GLY A 216 -0.77 13.68 -17.65
C GLY A 216 0.04 14.43 -18.71
N VAL A 217 -0.10 15.75 -18.76
CA VAL A 217 0.58 16.60 -19.74
C VAL A 217 2.12 16.49 -19.62
N ASN A 218 2.63 16.68 -18.40
CA ASN A 218 4.05 16.55 -18.07
C ASN A 218 4.25 15.60 -16.91
N SER A 219 3.42 14.58 -16.80
CA SER A 219 3.41 13.73 -15.63
C SER A 219 3.10 12.27 -15.94
N ILE A 220 3.62 11.38 -15.07
CA ILE A 220 3.29 9.96 -15.03
C ILE A 220 2.78 9.65 -13.63
N HIS A 221 1.66 8.96 -13.52
CA HIS A 221 1.04 8.54 -12.27
C HIS A 221 1.05 7.03 -12.15
N VAL A 222 1.81 6.50 -11.20
CA VAL A 222 1.76 5.09 -10.80
C VAL A 222 0.60 4.94 -9.82
N LEU A 223 -0.57 4.55 -10.32
CA LEU A 223 -1.78 4.40 -9.52
C LEU A 223 -1.79 3.09 -8.73
N ASN A 224 -1.24 2.04 -9.31
CA ASN A 224 -1.09 0.74 -8.69
C ASN A 224 0.24 0.10 -9.07
N ALA A 225 0.95 -0.42 -8.07
CA ALA A 225 2.10 -1.30 -8.24
C ALA A 225 1.87 -2.51 -7.32
N PRO A 226 1.54 -3.68 -7.88
CA PRO A 226 1.12 -4.83 -7.09
C PRO A 226 2.26 -5.40 -6.24
N SER A 227 1.87 -6.05 -5.12
CA SER A 227 2.82 -6.82 -4.30
C SER A 227 3.40 -7.98 -5.13
N PRO A 228 4.69 -8.25 -5.04
CA PRO A 228 5.70 -7.77 -4.07
C PRO A 228 6.47 -6.51 -4.54
N ALA A 229 5.83 -5.38 -4.66
CA ALA A 229 6.41 -4.15 -5.21
C ALA A 229 7.70 -3.69 -4.51
N ALA A 230 7.82 -3.83 -3.20
CA ALA A 230 9.02 -3.40 -2.46
C ALA A 230 10.26 -4.22 -2.84
N THR A 231 10.13 -5.54 -2.96
CA THR A 231 11.24 -6.43 -3.34
C THR A 231 11.56 -6.36 -4.82
N ALA A 232 10.58 -6.05 -5.67
CA ALA A 232 10.72 -5.84 -7.11
C ALA A 232 11.03 -4.38 -7.48
N SER A 233 11.24 -3.49 -6.51
CA SER A 233 11.28 -2.03 -6.71
C SER A 233 12.33 -1.57 -7.72
N LEU A 234 13.46 -2.26 -7.85
CA LEU A 234 14.49 -1.91 -8.84
C LEU A 234 14.03 -2.22 -10.28
N ALA A 235 13.38 -3.37 -10.49
CA ALA A 235 12.82 -3.73 -11.79
C ALA A 235 11.66 -2.78 -12.17
N ILE A 236 10.76 -2.50 -11.21
CA ILE A 236 9.66 -1.55 -11.37
C ILE A 236 10.19 -0.14 -11.69
N GLY A 237 11.24 0.29 -10.99
CA GLY A 237 11.88 1.58 -11.21
C GLY A 237 12.49 1.69 -12.61
N ASN A 238 13.08 0.59 -13.13
CA ASN A 238 13.59 0.57 -14.49
C ASN A 238 12.47 0.68 -15.53
N GLU A 239 11.36 -0.04 -15.35
CA GLU A 239 10.19 0.05 -16.22
C GLU A 239 9.60 1.47 -16.23
N ILE A 240 9.43 2.07 -15.06
CA ILE A 240 8.95 3.47 -14.95
C ILE A 240 9.91 4.45 -15.63
N LYS A 241 11.22 4.22 -15.50
CA LYS A 241 12.25 5.04 -16.19
C LYS A 241 12.10 4.93 -17.70
N GLU A 242 11.91 3.74 -18.27
CA GLU A 242 11.71 3.55 -19.70
C GLU A 242 10.44 4.23 -20.19
N MET A 243 9.34 4.11 -19.42
CA MET A 243 8.10 4.84 -19.70
C MET A 243 8.30 6.35 -19.67
N ALA A 244 9.03 6.85 -18.67
CA ALA A 244 9.33 8.28 -18.54
C ALA A 244 10.21 8.79 -19.69
N THR A 245 11.23 8.02 -20.05
CA THR A 245 12.11 8.36 -21.20
C THR A 245 11.30 8.51 -22.47
N LYS A 246 10.39 7.58 -22.74
CA LYS A 246 9.52 7.61 -23.91
C LYS A 246 8.49 8.74 -23.84
N HIS A 247 7.81 8.90 -22.71
CA HIS A 247 6.71 9.87 -22.57
C HIS A 247 7.20 11.33 -22.59
N PHE A 248 8.35 11.58 -22.01
CA PHE A 248 8.93 12.93 -21.91
C PHE A 248 9.99 13.22 -22.98
N ASP A 249 10.21 12.32 -23.95
CA ASP A 249 11.24 12.43 -24.99
C ASP A 249 12.63 12.77 -24.41
N LEU A 250 13.02 12.03 -23.36
CA LEU A 250 14.31 12.21 -22.70
C LEU A 250 15.41 11.51 -23.51
N LYS A 251 16.52 12.21 -23.72
CA LYS A 251 17.73 11.69 -24.39
C LYS A 251 18.69 11.06 -23.40
#